data_a6497aae07a1350e42fd6caff567e1f6
#
_entry.id   a6497aae07a1350e42fd6caff567e1f6
#
_cell.length_a   1.000
_cell.length_b   1.000
_cell.length_c   1.000
_cell.angle_alpha   90.00
_cell.angle_beta   90.00
_cell.angle_gamma   90.00
#
_symmetry.space_group_name_H-M   'P 1'
#
loop_
_entity.id
_entity.type
_entity.pdbx_description
1 polymer ?
#
loop_
_entity_poly.entity_id
_entity_poly.type
_entity_poly.pdbx_seq_one_letter_code
_entity_poly.pdbx_strand_id
1 'polypeptide(L)'
;MNDASKVLQSHNRNNEKTSTRRNGMSAHRSFLQEVKTLLDVNPGSYRLLYTEPKSLDSHYYFVGLNPGGLETSESDIFVESGNAILNENWGGNKKSALQNQMIYFFQDMATILGKTALWMEYMSNEWLISNYVFYRSPSWDIMAKKAVHISTSKEIWRKIFSRKVPKIIVANGYETHKYMVSLLQEFGWTKKEETRSCKAWDGPHIVVMELEDKLCLTVGFAHLSHFQVIHREKNKTCNQALYEKIKQFH
;
A
#
# COMPACT_ATOMS: atom_id res chain seq x y z
N MET A 1 7.46 -23.26 47.61
CA MET A 1 6.15 -22.92 46.98
C MET A 1 6.36 -21.75 46.06
N ASN A 2 6.53 -21.87 44.72
CA ASN A 2 6.45 -20.74 43.77
C ASN A 2 6.81 -21.07 42.31
N ASP A 3 6.71 -22.34 41.86
CA ASP A 3 7.04 -22.65 40.47
C ASP A 3 5.81 -23.00 39.57
N ALA A 4 4.74 -23.48 40.17
CA ALA A 4 3.52 -23.89 39.45
C ALA A 4 2.70 -22.70 38.89
N SER A 5 2.74 -21.53 39.53
CA SER A 5 2.00 -20.34 39.11
C SER A 5 2.62 -19.64 37.88
N LYS A 6 3.93 -19.73 37.69
CA LYS A 6 4.62 -19.17 36.50
C LYS A 6 4.37 -20.00 35.24
N VAL A 7 4.26 -21.33 35.36
CA VAL A 7 3.98 -22.24 34.24
C VAL A 7 2.55 -22.05 33.74
N LEU A 8 1.59 -21.90 34.62
CA LEU A 8 0.18 -21.64 34.26
C LEU A 8 -0.04 -20.28 33.56
N GLN A 9 0.69 -19.23 33.99
CA GLN A 9 0.60 -17.91 33.32
C GLN A 9 1.23 -17.93 31.92
N SER A 10 2.29 -18.70 31.68
CA SER A 10 2.90 -18.82 30.35
C SER A 10 2.02 -19.62 29.38
N HIS A 11 1.32 -20.65 29.83
CA HIS A 11 0.39 -21.44 29.02
C HIS A 11 -0.85 -20.63 28.61
N ASN A 12 -1.43 -19.84 29.51
CA ASN A 12 -2.57 -18.98 29.19
C ASN A 12 -2.20 -17.89 28.15
N ARG A 13 -1.04 -17.25 28.27
CA ARG A 13 -0.59 -16.23 27.29
C ARG A 13 -0.33 -16.81 25.90
N ASN A 14 0.12 -18.06 25.81
CA ASN A 14 0.33 -18.73 24.51
C ASN A 14 -0.99 -19.14 23.86
N ASN A 15 -1.99 -19.56 24.65
CA ASN A 15 -3.32 -19.91 24.15
C ASN A 15 -4.12 -18.69 23.69
N GLU A 16 -4.02 -17.55 24.37
CA GLU A 16 -4.63 -16.29 23.93
C GLU A 16 -4.00 -15.77 22.63
N LYS A 17 -2.67 -15.79 22.51
CA LYS A 17 -1.98 -15.39 21.26
C LYS A 17 -2.32 -16.28 20.08
N THR A 18 -2.50 -17.59 20.28
CA THR A 18 -2.89 -18.55 19.22
C THR A 18 -4.35 -18.38 18.81
N SER A 19 -5.23 -18.12 19.74
CA SER A 19 -6.65 -17.84 19.48
C SER A 19 -6.84 -16.54 18.70
N THR A 20 -6.15 -15.46 19.09
CA THR A 20 -6.21 -14.17 18.42
C THR A 20 -5.66 -14.24 16.99
N ARG A 21 -4.58 -15.01 16.76
CA ARG A 21 -4.04 -15.25 15.41
C ARG A 21 -5.01 -16.03 14.51
N ARG A 22 -5.68 -17.07 15.04
CA ARG A 22 -6.66 -17.85 14.26
C ARG A 22 -7.88 -17.02 13.88
N ASN A 23 -8.38 -16.19 14.80
CA ASN A 23 -9.51 -15.30 14.54
C ASN A 23 -9.17 -14.20 13.52
N GLY A 24 -7.98 -13.61 13.56
CA GLY A 24 -7.51 -12.63 12.59
C GLY A 24 -7.39 -13.22 11.16
N MET A 25 -6.83 -14.42 11.02
CA MET A 25 -6.75 -15.11 9.72
C MET A 25 -8.12 -15.44 9.14
N SER A 26 -9.10 -15.81 9.98
CA SER A 26 -10.48 -16.07 9.54
C SER A 26 -11.15 -14.79 9.03
N ALA A 27 -10.98 -13.65 9.71
CA ALA A 27 -11.53 -12.36 9.32
C ALA A 27 -10.93 -11.83 8.01
N HIS A 28 -9.63 -12.03 7.77
CA HIS A 28 -9.01 -11.68 6.49
C HIS A 28 -9.54 -12.56 5.36
N ARG A 29 -9.68 -13.87 5.57
CA ARG A 29 -10.20 -14.81 4.56
C ARG A 29 -11.62 -14.45 4.13
N SER A 30 -12.50 -14.16 5.08
CA SER A 30 -13.89 -13.74 4.78
C SER A 30 -13.91 -12.45 3.96
N PHE A 31 -13.14 -11.44 4.36
CA PHE A 31 -13.02 -10.20 3.62
C PHE A 31 -12.47 -10.40 2.20
N LEU A 32 -11.39 -11.18 2.05
CA LEU A 32 -10.80 -11.46 0.74
C LEU A 32 -11.74 -12.25 -0.17
N GLN A 33 -12.55 -13.15 0.39
CA GLN A 33 -13.57 -13.87 -0.39
C GLN A 33 -14.66 -12.91 -0.88
N GLU A 34 -15.10 -11.97 -0.05
CA GLU A 34 -16.05 -10.91 -0.45
C GLU A 34 -15.49 -10.04 -1.57
N VAL A 35 -14.24 -9.58 -1.43
CA VAL A 35 -13.55 -8.79 -2.45
C VAL A 35 -13.37 -9.58 -3.73
N LYS A 36 -13.01 -10.87 -3.64
CA LYS A 36 -12.92 -11.75 -4.81
C LYS A 36 -14.23 -11.81 -5.56
N THR A 37 -15.34 -11.98 -4.86
CA THR A 37 -16.68 -11.99 -5.47
C THR A 37 -16.96 -10.71 -6.24
N LEU A 38 -16.58 -9.53 -5.71
CA LEU A 38 -16.75 -8.25 -6.41
C LEU A 38 -15.85 -8.15 -7.66
N LEU A 39 -14.62 -8.64 -7.58
CA LEU A 39 -13.69 -8.63 -8.72
C LEU A 39 -14.14 -9.59 -9.83
N ASP A 40 -14.63 -10.76 -9.48
CA ASP A 40 -15.07 -11.80 -10.43
C ASP A 40 -16.36 -11.43 -11.21
N VAL A 41 -17.11 -10.42 -10.77
CA VAL A 41 -18.29 -9.92 -11.51
C VAL A 41 -17.90 -9.34 -12.88
N ASN A 42 -16.70 -8.76 -12.98
CA ASN A 42 -16.25 -8.14 -14.22
C ASN A 42 -15.15 -8.99 -14.87
N PRO A 43 -15.15 -9.14 -16.19
CA PRO A 43 -14.11 -9.87 -16.90
C PRO A 43 -12.79 -9.11 -16.83
N GLY A 44 -11.71 -9.85 -16.76
CA GLY A 44 -10.33 -9.37 -16.69
C GLY A 44 -9.60 -9.96 -15.49
N SER A 45 -8.30 -10.14 -15.64
CA SER A 45 -7.47 -10.56 -14.52
C SER A 45 -7.15 -9.38 -13.59
N TYR A 46 -6.87 -9.67 -12.34
CA TYR A 46 -6.64 -8.66 -11.31
C TYR A 46 -5.51 -9.05 -10.36
N ARG A 47 -4.95 -8.06 -9.66
CA ARG A 47 -4.09 -8.24 -8.48
C ARG A 47 -4.51 -7.24 -7.41
N LEU A 48 -4.97 -7.75 -6.26
CA LEU A 48 -5.41 -6.91 -5.15
C LEU A 48 -4.22 -6.48 -4.29
N LEU A 49 -3.47 -7.44 -3.73
CA LEU A 49 -2.36 -7.19 -2.82
C LEU A 49 -1.02 -7.67 -3.40
N TYR A 50 0.03 -6.90 -3.15
CA TYR A 50 1.42 -7.28 -3.40
C TYR A 50 2.11 -7.86 -2.16
N THR A 51 1.37 -7.99 -1.07
CA THR A 51 1.80 -8.47 0.24
C THR A 51 0.81 -9.50 0.78
N GLU A 52 1.10 -10.07 1.94
CA GLU A 52 0.19 -10.99 2.62
C GLU A 52 -1.08 -10.30 3.14
N PRO A 53 -2.16 -11.05 3.40
CA PRO A 53 -3.45 -10.53 3.88
C PRO A 53 -3.39 -9.68 5.15
N LYS A 54 -2.40 -9.91 6.03
CA LYS A 54 -2.20 -9.11 7.26
C LYS A 54 -1.96 -7.63 7.00
N SER A 55 -1.48 -7.27 5.81
CA SER A 55 -1.29 -5.87 5.40
C SER A 55 -2.60 -5.09 5.31
N LEU A 56 -3.76 -5.76 5.25
CA LEU A 56 -5.08 -5.13 5.31
C LEU A 56 -5.36 -4.43 6.66
N ASP A 57 -4.60 -4.73 7.69
CA ASP A 57 -4.69 -4.06 8.99
C ASP A 57 -3.72 -2.86 9.11
N SER A 58 -3.04 -2.51 8.03
CA SER A 58 -2.12 -1.37 7.97
C SER A 58 -2.85 -0.03 7.98
N HIS A 59 -2.17 0.99 8.52
CA HIS A 59 -2.51 2.41 8.36
C HIS A 59 -1.67 3.09 7.26
N TYR A 60 -0.73 2.37 6.66
CA TYR A 60 0.22 2.88 5.67
C TYR A 60 0.00 2.18 4.34
N TYR A 61 -0.24 2.95 3.30
CA TYR A 61 -0.60 2.43 1.98
C TYR A 61 0.38 2.93 0.92
N PHE A 62 0.87 2.01 0.11
CA PHE A 62 1.62 2.32 -1.11
C PHE A 62 0.76 1.89 -2.31
N VAL A 63 0.39 2.85 -3.16
CA VAL A 63 -0.64 2.63 -4.19
C VAL A 63 -0.08 2.95 -5.57
N GLY A 64 -0.09 1.95 -6.46
CA GLY A 64 0.11 2.12 -7.90
C GLY A 64 -1.18 2.50 -8.63
N LEU A 65 -1.12 2.73 -9.94
CA LEU A 65 -2.30 3.07 -10.73
C LEU A 65 -3.13 1.82 -11.04
N ASN A 66 -2.50 0.84 -11.70
CA ASN A 66 -3.08 -0.47 -12.00
C ASN A 66 -1.97 -1.52 -12.09
N PRO A 67 -2.26 -2.81 -11.87
CA PRO A 67 -1.30 -3.86 -12.11
C PRO A 67 -0.95 -3.93 -13.60
N GLY A 68 0.34 -4.00 -13.90
CA GLY A 68 0.81 -4.31 -15.24
C GLY A 68 0.48 -5.76 -15.64
N GLY A 69 0.74 -6.09 -16.90
CA GLY A 69 0.55 -7.42 -17.45
C GLY A 69 -0.67 -7.53 -18.36
N LEU A 70 -0.90 -8.72 -18.88
CA LEU A 70 -1.99 -9.00 -19.81
C LEU A 70 -3.30 -9.25 -19.03
N GLU A 71 -4.41 -8.89 -19.63
CA GLU A 71 -5.77 -9.17 -19.09
C GLU A 71 -6.07 -10.68 -18.99
N THR A 72 -5.27 -11.52 -19.67
CA THR A 72 -5.34 -12.98 -19.65
C THR A 72 -4.42 -13.62 -18.61
N SER A 73 -3.64 -12.82 -17.86
CA SER A 73 -2.79 -13.33 -16.78
C SER A 73 -3.64 -13.94 -15.67
N GLU A 74 -3.04 -14.76 -14.81
CA GLU A 74 -3.71 -15.25 -13.61
C GLU A 74 -4.11 -14.09 -12.69
N SER A 75 -5.27 -14.26 -12.03
CA SER A 75 -5.77 -13.31 -11.04
C SER A 75 -5.24 -13.65 -9.66
N ASP A 76 -4.67 -12.66 -8.98
CA ASP A 76 -4.11 -12.79 -7.65
C ASP A 76 -4.87 -11.92 -6.65
N ILE A 77 -5.37 -12.53 -5.59
CA ILE A 77 -5.91 -11.76 -4.46
C ILE A 77 -4.79 -11.28 -3.54
N PHE A 78 -3.79 -12.10 -3.31
CA PHE A 78 -2.59 -11.78 -2.52
C PHE A 78 -1.43 -12.67 -2.94
N VAL A 79 -0.23 -12.33 -2.48
CA VAL A 79 0.99 -13.10 -2.78
C VAL A 79 1.26 -14.09 -1.64
N GLU A 80 1.15 -15.39 -1.93
CA GLU A 80 1.41 -16.45 -0.95
C GLU A 80 2.86 -16.51 -0.47
N SER A 81 3.80 -16.09 -1.31
CA SER A 81 5.24 -16.08 -1.01
C SER A 81 5.70 -14.85 -0.19
N GLY A 82 4.77 -14.08 0.38
CA GLY A 82 5.06 -12.93 1.23
C GLY A 82 4.96 -11.59 0.51
N ASN A 83 5.94 -11.18 -0.31
CA ASN A 83 5.98 -9.85 -0.92
C ASN A 83 6.43 -9.92 -2.38
N ALA A 84 5.54 -9.59 -3.32
CA ALA A 84 5.81 -9.62 -4.76
C ALA A 84 6.98 -8.72 -5.17
N ILE A 85 7.14 -7.57 -4.53
CA ILE A 85 8.21 -6.61 -4.87
C ILE A 85 9.58 -7.22 -4.56
N LEU A 86 9.67 -8.01 -3.49
CA LEU A 86 10.91 -8.68 -3.08
C LEU A 86 11.13 -9.99 -3.84
N ASN A 87 10.08 -10.77 -4.10
CA ASN A 87 10.18 -12.16 -4.54
C ASN A 87 10.00 -12.33 -6.05
N GLU A 88 9.25 -11.46 -6.72
CA GLU A 88 9.09 -11.51 -8.18
C GLU A 88 10.14 -10.65 -8.91
N ASN A 89 10.34 -10.91 -10.20
CA ASN A 89 11.18 -10.12 -11.10
C ASN A 89 10.32 -9.55 -12.23
N TRP A 90 9.93 -8.29 -12.15
CA TRP A 90 9.09 -7.63 -13.16
C TRP A 90 9.86 -7.10 -14.37
N GLY A 91 11.19 -7.19 -14.35
CA GLY A 91 12.08 -6.82 -15.45
C GLY A 91 12.68 -8.03 -16.18
N GLY A 92 11.94 -9.12 -16.30
CA GLY A 92 12.43 -10.38 -16.83
C GLY A 92 13.25 -11.14 -15.78
N ASN A 93 14.58 -11.25 -15.97
CA ASN A 93 15.47 -11.97 -15.05
C ASN A 93 15.97 -11.10 -13.87
N LYS A 94 15.49 -9.85 -13.75
CA LYS A 94 15.94 -8.89 -12.74
C LYS A 94 14.78 -8.03 -12.23
N LYS A 95 15.02 -7.31 -11.15
CA LYS A 95 14.06 -6.29 -10.67
C LYS A 95 13.88 -5.18 -11.71
N SER A 96 12.66 -4.75 -11.93
CA SER A 96 12.35 -3.59 -12.76
C SER A 96 12.80 -2.27 -12.11
N ALA A 97 12.86 -1.20 -12.89
CA ALA A 97 13.15 0.14 -12.37
C ALA A 97 12.16 0.53 -11.25
N LEU A 98 10.87 0.24 -11.43
CA LEU A 98 9.84 0.46 -10.43
C LEU A 98 10.14 -0.29 -9.12
N GLN A 99 10.43 -1.60 -9.19
CA GLN A 99 10.74 -2.39 -8.00
C GLN A 99 11.94 -1.84 -7.24
N ASN A 100 13.02 -1.48 -7.94
CA ASN A 100 14.21 -0.90 -7.30
C ASN A 100 13.89 0.41 -6.58
N GLN A 101 13.11 1.32 -7.21
CA GLN A 101 12.71 2.57 -6.58
C GLN A 101 11.82 2.35 -5.36
N MET A 102 10.90 1.38 -5.40
CA MET A 102 10.10 1.00 -4.24
C MET A 102 10.97 0.44 -3.11
N ILE A 103 11.90 -0.46 -3.42
CA ILE A 103 12.86 -1.01 -2.44
C ILE A 103 13.63 0.13 -1.76
N TYR A 104 14.19 1.06 -2.52
CA TYR A 104 14.92 2.21 -1.98
C TYR A 104 14.04 3.08 -1.08
N PHE A 105 12.80 3.36 -1.49
CA PHE A 105 11.85 4.10 -0.65
C PHE A 105 11.65 3.41 0.71
N PHE A 106 11.42 2.10 0.73
CA PHE A 106 11.18 1.37 1.98
C PHE A 106 12.44 1.23 2.85
N GLN A 107 13.63 1.14 2.23
CA GLN A 107 14.90 1.18 2.95
C GLN A 107 15.13 2.53 3.63
N ASP A 108 14.89 3.63 2.91
CA ASP A 108 15.00 4.98 3.44
C ASP A 108 14.01 5.20 4.59
N MET A 109 12.74 4.80 4.40
CA MET A 109 11.71 4.90 5.43
C MET A 109 12.07 4.09 6.68
N ALA A 110 12.51 2.85 6.51
CA ALA A 110 12.93 2.02 7.64
C ALA A 110 14.13 2.63 8.38
N THR A 111 15.06 3.25 7.65
CA THR A 111 16.22 3.93 8.25
C THR A 111 15.78 5.11 9.11
N ILE A 112 14.90 5.97 8.59
CA ILE A 112 14.38 7.16 9.31
C ILE A 112 13.59 6.78 10.56
N LEU A 113 12.91 5.62 10.52
CA LEU A 113 12.12 5.11 11.64
C LEU A 113 12.91 4.20 12.59
N GLY A 114 14.23 4.06 12.38
CA GLY A 114 15.09 3.21 13.23
C GLY A 114 14.84 1.70 13.04
N LYS A 115 14.28 1.29 11.91
CA LYS A 115 13.94 -0.11 11.57
C LYS A 115 14.85 -0.70 10.48
N THR A 116 16.04 -0.15 10.25
CA THR A 116 16.92 -0.49 9.12
C THR A 116 17.19 -1.99 8.99
N ALA A 117 17.47 -2.69 10.10
CA ALA A 117 17.72 -4.12 10.09
C ALA A 117 16.49 -4.97 9.72
N LEU A 118 15.29 -4.42 9.84
CA LEU A 118 14.00 -5.09 9.63
C LEU A 118 13.21 -4.50 8.45
N TRP A 119 13.88 -3.80 7.52
CA TRP A 119 13.19 -3.06 6.46
C TRP A 119 12.28 -3.94 5.57
N MET A 120 12.66 -5.19 5.31
CA MET A 120 11.84 -6.12 4.52
C MET A 120 10.56 -6.53 5.28
N GLU A 121 10.66 -6.78 6.58
CA GLU A 121 9.51 -7.06 7.44
C GLU A 121 8.63 -5.84 7.57
N TYR A 122 9.22 -4.66 7.76
CA TYR A 122 8.53 -3.38 7.78
C TYR A 122 7.71 -3.15 6.50
N MET A 123 8.33 -3.32 5.33
CA MET A 123 7.65 -3.21 4.04
C MET A 123 6.50 -4.23 3.90
N SER A 124 6.72 -5.48 4.31
CA SER A 124 5.77 -6.56 4.07
C SER A 124 4.61 -6.60 5.07
N ASN A 125 4.84 -6.14 6.29
CA ASN A 125 3.89 -6.30 7.39
C ASN A 125 3.18 -5.01 7.78
N GLU A 126 3.83 -3.86 7.61
CA GLU A 126 3.30 -2.59 8.06
C GLU A 126 2.71 -1.74 6.92
N TRP A 127 2.89 -2.15 5.65
CA TRP A 127 2.37 -1.45 4.49
C TRP A 127 1.41 -2.31 3.68
N LEU A 128 0.23 -1.77 3.40
CA LEU A 128 -0.63 -2.29 2.35
C LEU A 128 -0.09 -1.79 1.01
N ILE A 129 0.34 -2.71 0.15
CA ILE A 129 0.84 -2.39 -1.18
C ILE A 129 -0.14 -2.91 -2.21
N SER A 130 -0.71 -2.01 -3.00
CA SER A 130 -1.80 -2.30 -3.92
C SER A 130 -1.85 -1.30 -5.09
N ASN A 131 -2.94 -1.32 -5.86
CA ASN A 131 -3.20 -0.36 -6.93
C ASN A 131 -4.55 0.33 -6.75
N TYR A 132 -4.70 1.53 -7.34
CA TYR A 132 -5.97 2.24 -7.35
C TYR A 132 -7.04 1.45 -8.10
N VAL A 133 -6.71 0.91 -9.28
CA VAL A 133 -7.54 -0.06 -9.99
C VAL A 133 -6.88 -1.43 -9.91
N PHE A 134 -7.61 -2.45 -9.49
CA PHE A 134 -7.05 -3.79 -9.25
C PHE A 134 -6.90 -4.64 -10.53
N TYR A 135 -7.59 -4.26 -11.60
CA TYR A 135 -7.56 -5.00 -12.87
C TYR A 135 -6.29 -4.74 -13.66
N ARG A 136 -5.75 -5.81 -14.26
CA ARG A 136 -4.52 -5.77 -15.06
C ARG A 136 -4.77 -5.11 -16.41
N SER A 137 -3.80 -4.31 -16.84
CA SER A 137 -3.69 -3.80 -18.20
C SER A 137 -2.23 -3.53 -18.53
N PRO A 138 -1.82 -3.72 -19.79
CA PRO A 138 -0.45 -3.36 -20.22
C PRO A 138 -0.17 -1.86 -20.04
N SER A 139 -1.18 -1.00 -20.19
CA SER A 139 -1.11 0.41 -19.84
C SER A 139 -2.46 0.95 -19.41
N TRP A 140 -2.44 2.07 -18.68
CA TRP A 140 -3.65 2.75 -18.25
C TRP A 140 -4.55 3.21 -19.39
N ASP A 141 -3.96 3.70 -20.48
CA ASP A 141 -4.68 4.33 -21.58
C ASP A 141 -5.52 3.32 -22.39
N ILE A 142 -5.03 2.09 -22.53
CA ILE A 142 -5.69 1.02 -23.28
C ILE A 142 -6.50 0.07 -22.41
N MET A 143 -6.66 0.35 -21.11
CA MET A 143 -7.45 -0.49 -20.22
C MET A 143 -8.89 -0.63 -20.73
N ALA A 144 -9.28 -1.87 -21.05
CA ALA A 144 -10.64 -2.19 -21.41
C ALA A 144 -11.60 -1.97 -20.23
N LYS A 145 -12.85 -1.57 -20.51
CA LYS A 145 -13.89 -1.38 -19.48
C LYS A 145 -13.48 -0.50 -18.29
N LYS A 146 -12.59 0.46 -18.52
CA LYS A 146 -11.97 1.30 -17.49
C LYS A 146 -12.96 1.85 -16.45
N ALA A 147 -14.11 2.39 -16.90
CA ALA A 147 -15.10 2.97 -15.99
C ALA A 147 -15.68 1.94 -15.00
N VAL A 148 -15.95 0.73 -15.49
CA VAL A 148 -16.47 -0.39 -14.67
C VAL A 148 -15.40 -0.84 -13.67
N HIS A 149 -14.15 -1.03 -14.12
CA HIS A 149 -13.04 -1.43 -13.28
C HIS A 149 -12.74 -0.39 -12.19
N ILE A 150 -12.84 0.91 -12.50
CA ILE A 150 -12.72 2.00 -11.52
C ILE A 150 -13.86 1.90 -10.50
N SER A 151 -15.10 1.73 -10.94
CA SER A 151 -16.27 1.66 -10.05
C SER A 151 -16.14 0.51 -9.05
N THR A 152 -15.82 -0.70 -9.52
CA THR A 152 -15.58 -1.86 -8.66
C THR A 152 -14.42 -1.63 -7.69
N SER A 153 -13.32 -1.05 -8.18
CA SER A 153 -12.16 -0.77 -7.34
C SER A 153 -12.47 0.26 -6.24
N LYS A 154 -13.27 1.29 -6.53
CA LYS A 154 -13.73 2.27 -5.53
C LYS A 154 -14.56 1.60 -4.42
N GLU A 155 -15.44 0.67 -4.78
CA GLU A 155 -16.22 -0.08 -3.80
C GLU A 155 -15.31 -0.92 -2.87
N ILE A 156 -14.31 -1.58 -3.44
CA ILE A 156 -13.32 -2.34 -2.66
C ILE A 156 -12.50 -1.42 -1.77
N TRP A 157 -12.04 -0.25 -2.27
CA TRP A 157 -11.34 0.74 -1.44
C TRP A 157 -12.19 1.25 -0.29
N ARG A 158 -13.50 1.45 -0.47
CA ARG A 158 -14.42 1.81 0.63
C ARG A 158 -14.38 0.75 1.71
N LYS A 159 -14.43 -0.54 1.33
CA LYS A 159 -14.34 -1.65 2.28
C LYS A 159 -12.96 -1.72 2.97
N ILE A 160 -11.86 -1.47 2.27
CA ILE A 160 -10.51 -1.41 2.85
C ILE A 160 -10.44 -0.27 3.88
N PHE A 161 -10.87 0.94 3.53
CA PHE A 161 -10.81 2.10 4.44
C PHE A 161 -11.75 1.96 5.64
N SER A 162 -12.88 1.25 5.51
CA SER A 162 -13.75 0.97 6.65
C SER A 162 -13.13 -0.01 7.64
N ARG A 163 -12.20 -0.87 7.21
CA ARG A 163 -11.43 -1.73 8.12
C ARG A 163 -10.36 -0.97 8.87
N LYS A 164 -9.66 -0.10 8.16
CA LYS A 164 -8.52 0.62 8.71
C LYS A 164 -8.42 2.00 8.07
N VAL A 165 -8.56 3.01 8.89
CA VAL A 165 -8.42 4.41 8.44
C VAL A 165 -6.95 4.67 8.08
N PRO A 166 -6.65 5.16 6.86
CA PRO A 166 -5.28 5.44 6.46
C PRO A 166 -4.71 6.63 7.25
N LYS A 167 -3.46 6.51 7.67
CA LYS A 167 -2.64 7.63 8.18
C LYS A 167 -1.72 8.19 7.11
N ILE A 168 -1.21 7.30 6.25
CA ILE A 168 -0.29 7.68 5.18
C ILE A 168 -0.67 6.91 3.90
N ILE A 169 -0.80 7.63 2.80
CA ILE A 169 -0.94 7.06 1.46
C ILE A 169 0.18 7.60 0.58
N VAL A 170 1.02 6.72 0.07
CA VAL A 170 2.06 7.03 -0.91
C VAL A 170 1.61 6.52 -2.26
N ALA A 171 1.50 7.41 -3.23
CA ALA A 171 1.03 7.10 -4.58
C ALA A 171 2.19 7.13 -5.59
N ASN A 172 2.32 6.05 -6.35
CA ASN A 172 3.23 5.96 -7.48
C ASN A 172 2.62 6.62 -8.72
N GLY A 173 2.99 7.84 -8.98
CA GLY A 173 2.48 8.70 -10.06
C GLY A 173 1.52 9.78 -9.56
N TYR A 174 1.65 10.99 -10.11
CA TYR A 174 0.76 12.10 -9.76
C TYR A 174 -0.70 11.84 -10.13
N GLU A 175 -0.95 11.08 -11.16
CA GLU A 175 -2.30 10.69 -11.55
C GLU A 175 -2.92 9.77 -10.50
N THR A 176 -2.19 8.75 -10.06
CA THR A 176 -2.61 7.89 -8.94
C THR A 176 -2.90 8.71 -7.68
N HIS A 177 -2.04 9.70 -7.37
CA HIS A 177 -2.24 10.58 -6.24
C HIS A 177 -3.54 11.39 -6.33
N LYS A 178 -3.82 11.99 -7.50
CA LYS A 178 -5.09 12.71 -7.74
C LYS A 178 -6.29 11.81 -7.53
N TYR A 179 -6.25 10.56 -8.04
CA TYR A 179 -7.34 9.61 -7.85
C TYR A 179 -7.51 9.22 -6.39
N MET A 180 -6.44 8.99 -5.64
CA MET A 180 -6.53 8.67 -4.20
C MET A 180 -7.06 9.84 -3.38
N VAL A 181 -6.64 11.07 -3.65
CA VAL A 181 -7.19 12.28 -3.02
C VAL A 181 -8.67 12.44 -3.34
N SER A 182 -9.07 12.28 -4.62
CA SER A 182 -10.48 12.33 -5.02
C SER A 182 -11.30 11.24 -4.35
N LEU A 183 -10.76 10.03 -4.25
CA LEU A 183 -11.42 8.92 -3.56
C LEU A 183 -11.65 9.20 -2.07
N LEU A 184 -10.66 9.77 -1.38
CA LEU A 184 -10.82 10.20 0.01
C LEU A 184 -11.91 11.27 0.13
N GLN A 185 -11.96 12.24 -0.80
CA GLN A 185 -13.01 13.27 -0.81
C GLN A 185 -14.40 12.66 -0.99
N GLU A 186 -14.56 11.67 -1.87
CA GLU A 186 -15.82 10.92 -2.03
C GLU A 186 -16.23 10.18 -0.73
N PHE A 187 -15.28 9.92 0.17
CA PHE A 187 -15.50 9.29 1.49
C PHE A 187 -15.60 10.30 2.63
N GLY A 188 -15.78 11.58 2.30
CA GLY A 188 -16.03 12.64 3.26
C GLY A 188 -14.78 13.34 3.81
N TRP A 189 -13.58 12.97 3.34
CA TRP A 189 -12.37 13.68 3.73
C TRP A 189 -12.27 15.05 3.07
N THR A 190 -11.76 16.03 3.77
CA THR A 190 -11.50 17.39 3.26
C THR A 190 -10.00 17.66 3.17
N LYS A 191 -9.58 18.47 2.21
CA LYS A 191 -8.19 18.94 2.14
C LYS A 191 -7.94 19.97 3.24
N LYS A 192 -6.92 19.72 4.08
CA LYS A 192 -6.44 20.64 5.11
C LYS A 192 -5.22 21.44 4.67
N GLU A 193 -4.29 20.78 3.98
CA GLU A 193 -3.04 21.36 3.50
C GLU A 193 -2.68 20.75 2.16
N GLU A 194 -2.15 21.56 1.23
CA GLU A 194 -1.61 21.10 -0.05
C GLU A 194 -0.30 21.82 -0.33
N THR A 195 0.77 21.08 -0.58
CA THR A 195 2.10 21.62 -0.81
C THR A 195 2.94 20.71 -1.71
N ARG A 196 4.09 21.20 -2.13
CA ARG A 196 5.14 20.39 -2.76
C ARG A 196 6.38 20.44 -1.88
N SER A 197 7.05 19.31 -1.72
CA SER A 197 8.27 19.25 -0.89
C SER A 197 9.42 20.09 -1.46
N CYS A 198 9.39 20.39 -2.76
CA CYS A 198 10.31 21.30 -3.42
C CYS A 198 9.72 21.88 -4.71
N LYS A 199 10.35 22.93 -5.25
CA LYS A 199 9.91 23.62 -6.48
C LYS A 199 10.23 22.84 -7.78
N ALA A 200 11.02 21.74 -7.69
CA ALA A 200 11.30 20.91 -8.87
C ALA A 200 10.01 20.27 -9.39
N TRP A 201 9.86 20.17 -10.71
CA TRP A 201 8.67 19.63 -11.34
C TRP A 201 8.41 18.16 -10.95
N ASP A 202 9.47 17.41 -10.63
CA ASP A 202 9.45 16.01 -10.17
C ASP A 202 9.42 15.86 -8.65
N GLY A 203 9.28 16.98 -7.89
CA GLY A 203 9.16 16.99 -6.45
C GLY A 203 7.85 16.38 -5.96
N PRO A 204 7.88 15.63 -4.83
CA PRO A 204 6.68 15.04 -4.27
C PRO A 204 5.57 16.06 -4.00
N HIS A 205 4.36 15.72 -4.42
CA HIS A 205 3.15 16.46 -4.12
C HIS A 205 2.53 15.91 -2.84
N ILE A 206 2.25 16.77 -1.89
CA ILE A 206 1.82 16.41 -0.54
C ILE A 206 0.46 17.05 -0.28
N VAL A 207 -0.51 16.25 0.13
CA VAL A 207 -1.81 16.72 0.61
C VAL A 207 -2.10 16.11 1.98
N VAL A 208 -2.44 16.94 2.95
CA VAL A 208 -2.98 16.48 4.23
C VAL A 208 -4.50 16.50 4.12
N MET A 209 -5.10 15.34 4.33
CA MET A 209 -6.54 15.15 4.36
C MET A 209 -7.03 15.04 5.80
N GLU A 210 -8.22 15.52 6.09
CA GLU A 210 -8.85 15.52 7.41
C GLU A 210 -10.26 14.93 7.33
N LEU A 211 -10.58 14.03 8.25
CA LEU A 211 -11.92 13.51 8.47
C LEU A 211 -12.19 13.51 9.96
N GLU A 212 -13.08 14.38 10.42
CA GLU A 212 -13.31 14.64 11.85
C GLU A 212 -11.98 15.05 12.53
N ASP A 213 -11.49 14.26 13.49
CA ASP A 213 -10.23 14.44 14.20
C ASP A 213 -9.04 13.64 13.62
N LYS A 214 -9.28 12.90 12.52
CA LYS A 214 -8.28 12.03 11.89
C LYS A 214 -7.58 12.76 10.75
N LEU A 215 -6.26 12.59 10.70
CA LEU A 215 -5.43 13.12 9.62
C LEU A 215 -4.85 11.99 8.78
N CYS A 216 -4.81 12.21 7.47
CA CYS A 216 -4.14 11.34 6.51
C CYS A 216 -3.18 12.16 5.65
N LEU A 217 -1.92 11.80 5.65
CA LEU A 217 -0.91 12.34 4.75
C LEU A 217 -0.99 11.58 3.43
N THR A 218 -1.23 12.27 2.32
CA THR A 218 -1.14 11.69 0.99
C THR A 218 0.05 12.27 0.23
N VAL A 219 0.84 11.42 -0.39
CA VAL A 219 2.07 11.77 -1.10
C VAL A 219 2.02 11.22 -2.51
N GLY A 220 2.22 12.08 -3.51
CA GLY A 220 2.34 11.68 -4.91
C GLY A 220 3.75 11.89 -5.42
N PHE A 221 4.41 10.83 -5.86
CA PHE A 221 5.66 10.92 -6.60
C PHE A 221 5.42 11.07 -8.10
N ALA A 222 6.42 11.56 -8.85
CA ALA A 222 6.51 11.27 -10.29
C ALA A 222 6.61 9.74 -10.47
N HIS A 223 6.06 9.22 -11.58
CA HIS A 223 5.93 7.77 -11.77
C HIS A 223 7.29 7.06 -11.71
N LEU A 224 7.49 6.22 -10.70
CA LEU A 224 8.78 5.62 -10.34
C LEU A 224 9.36 4.67 -11.40
N SER A 225 8.56 4.18 -12.37
CA SER A 225 9.08 3.40 -13.49
C SER A 225 9.73 4.24 -14.58
N HIS A 226 9.35 5.53 -14.69
CA HIS A 226 9.84 6.44 -15.70
C HIS A 226 10.88 7.42 -15.16
N PHE A 227 10.80 7.72 -13.86
CA PHE A 227 11.64 8.71 -13.21
C PHE A 227 12.39 8.11 -12.03
N GLN A 228 13.70 8.27 -12.04
CA GLN A 228 14.52 7.95 -10.88
C GLN A 228 14.36 9.07 -9.84
N VAL A 229 13.39 8.91 -8.93
CA VAL A 229 13.06 9.90 -7.90
C VAL A 229 13.81 9.61 -6.60
N ILE A 230 13.80 8.37 -6.18
CA ILE A 230 14.47 7.91 -4.95
C ILE A 230 15.97 7.72 -5.25
N HIS A 231 16.83 8.06 -4.30
CA HIS A 231 18.31 8.00 -4.40
C HIS A 231 18.91 8.83 -5.56
N ARG A 232 18.17 9.76 -6.15
CA ARG A 232 18.72 10.72 -7.08
C ARG A 232 19.27 11.91 -6.32
N GLU A 233 20.56 12.24 -6.51
CA GLU A 233 21.24 13.29 -5.74
C GLU A 233 20.51 14.64 -5.79
N LYS A 234 20.02 15.04 -6.97
CA LYS A 234 19.26 16.31 -7.11
C LYS A 234 17.95 16.34 -6.30
N ASN A 235 17.40 15.19 -5.91
CA ASN A 235 16.15 15.05 -5.17
C ASN A 235 16.37 14.81 -3.67
N LYS A 236 17.61 14.66 -3.22
CA LYS A 236 17.95 14.29 -1.85
C LYS A 236 17.30 15.19 -0.80
N THR A 237 17.43 16.51 -0.96
CA THR A 237 16.82 17.48 -0.03
C THR A 237 15.29 17.40 -0.03
N CYS A 238 14.68 17.23 -1.23
CA CYS A 238 13.23 17.11 -1.38
C CYS A 238 12.71 15.82 -0.71
N ASN A 239 13.42 14.71 -0.92
CA ASN A 239 13.06 13.43 -0.31
C ASN A 239 13.25 13.45 1.20
N GLN A 240 14.31 14.08 1.71
CA GLN A 240 14.50 14.22 3.15
C GLN A 240 13.39 15.03 3.81
N ALA A 241 13.02 16.18 3.24
CA ALA A 241 11.89 16.98 3.73
C ALA A 241 10.57 16.19 3.73
N LEU A 242 10.33 15.38 2.68
CA LEU A 242 9.20 14.47 2.62
C LEU A 242 9.25 13.42 3.72
N TYR A 243 10.39 12.77 3.92
CA TYR A 243 10.54 11.70 4.91
C TYR A 243 10.34 12.23 6.34
N GLU A 244 10.82 13.43 6.65
CA GLU A 244 10.53 14.08 7.93
C GLU A 244 9.03 14.37 8.10
N LYS A 245 8.32 14.75 7.03
CA LYS A 245 6.86 14.92 7.07
C LYS A 245 6.16 13.57 7.31
N ILE A 246 6.57 12.51 6.61
CA ILE A 246 6.02 11.15 6.81
C ILE A 246 6.22 10.68 8.26
N LYS A 247 7.40 10.95 8.85
CA LYS A 247 7.71 10.59 10.23
C LYS A 247 6.75 11.22 11.25
N GLN A 248 6.23 12.42 10.98
CA GLN A 248 5.25 13.09 11.86
C GLN A 248 3.89 12.38 11.88
N PHE A 249 3.56 11.60 10.86
CA PHE A 249 2.30 10.85 10.73
C PHE A 249 2.43 9.35 11.12
N HIS A 250 3.66 8.87 11.31
CA HIS A 250 3.92 7.48 11.68
C HIS A 250 3.68 7.24 13.17
#